data_1a684fc70f9e23e5b2807559523261e1
#
_entry.id   1a684fc70f9e23e5b2807559523261e1
#
_cell.length_a   1.000
_cell.length_b   1.000
_cell.length_c   1.000
_cell.angle_alpha   90.00
_cell.angle_beta   90.00
_cell.angle_gamma   90.00
#
_symmetry.space_group_name_H-M   'P 1'
#
loop_
_entity.id
_entity.type
_entity.pdbx_description
1 polymer ?
#
loop_
_entity_poly.entity_id
_entity_poly.type
_entity_poly.pdbx_seq_one_letter_code
_entity_poly.pdbx_strand_id
1 'polypeptide(L)'
;MNTRARMVVAHGDITRLAVDAIVNAANSSLLGGGGVDGAIHRAAGPELLEECRTLGGCPTGEARMTRGYRLPARHVIHTVGPVYRGGRSGEARALRSCYQESLRLASEAGLRTIAFACISTGVYDYPKEAACRIAVDTVSRWLAAHDLPDRVTFCCFSVEDAEFYRRRLAGADADLD
;
A
#
# COMPACT_ATOMS: atom_id res chain seq x y z
N MET A 1 5.19 -11.42 19.08
CA MET A 1 3.79 -10.98 18.81
C MET A 1 3.30 -11.67 17.55
N ASN A 2 2.09 -12.17 17.56
CA ASN A 2 1.48 -12.83 16.40
C ASN A 2 1.37 -11.84 15.24
N THR A 3 1.90 -12.20 14.08
CA THR A 3 1.86 -11.35 12.87
C THR A 3 0.45 -10.96 12.46
N ARG A 4 -0.51 -11.87 12.64
CA ARG A 4 -1.93 -11.63 12.34
C ARG A 4 -2.49 -10.45 13.16
N ALA A 5 -2.11 -10.34 14.43
CA ALA A 5 -2.57 -9.26 15.30
C ALA A 5 -2.01 -7.89 14.90
N ARG A 6 -0.96 -7.86 14.07
CA ARG A 6 -0.36 -6.63 13.54
C ARG A 6 -0.98 -6.17 12.21
N MET A 7 -1.89 -6.94 11.64
CA MET A 7 -2.60 -6.63 10.39
C MET A 7 -4.06 -6.32 10.65
N VAL A 8 -4.55 -5.22 10.11
CA VAL A 8 -5.94 -4.75 10.30
C VAL A 8 -6.54 -4.42 8.94
N VAL A 9 -7.85 -4.59 8.81
CA VAL A 9 -8.61 -4.13 7.64
C VAL A 9 -9.46 -2.94 8.04
N ALA A 10 -9.41 -1.88 7.26
CA ALA A 10 -10.28 -0.71 7.40
C ALA A 10 -11.05 -0.47 6.11
N HIS A 11 -12.30 -0.07 6.24
CA HIS A 11 -13.12 0.40 5.13
C HIS A 11 -13.31 1.91 5.29
N GLY A 12 -12.86 2.68 4.31
CA GLY A 12 -12.98 4.13 4.36
C GLY A 12 -11.97 4.86 3.48
N ASP A 13 -11.77 6.11 3.81
CA ASP A 13 -10.90 7.04 3.09
C ASP A 13 -9.50 7.06 3.73
N ILE A 14 -8.51 6.57 2.98
CA ILE A 14 -7.12 6.50 3.46
C ILE A 14 -6.54 7.88 3.77
N THR A 15 -7.02 8.94 3.12
CA THR A 15 -6.53 10.31 3.34
C THR A 15 -6.86 10.86 4.73
N ARG A 16 -7.74 10.19 5.47
CA ARG A 16 -8.16 10.59 6.82
C ARG A 16 -7.44 9.84 7.94
N LEU A 17 -6.57 8.90 7.60
CA LEU A 17 -5.90 8.07 8.60
C LEU A 17 -4.69 8.77 9.20
N ALA A 18 -4.68 8.92 10.53
CA ALA A 18 -3.58 9.49 11.29
C ALA A 18 -2.54 8.40 11.62
N VAL A 19 -1.86 7.92 10.60
CA VAL A 19 -0.78 6.92 10.69
C VAL A 19 0.57 7.56 10.35
N ASP A 20 1.66 6.86 10.59
CA ASP A 20 2.99 7.37 10.25
C ASP A 20 3.16 7.51 8.73
N ALA A 21 2.65 6.57 7.95
CA ALA A 21 2.62 6.69 6.50
C ALA A 21 1.38 6.03 5.89
N ILE A 22 0.84 6.65 4.86
CA ILE A 22 -0.09 6.00 3.94
C ILE A 22 0.67 5.61 2.67
N VAL A 23 0.31 4.47 2.08
CA VAL A 23 0.92 3.98 0.85
C VAL A 23 -0.01 4.23 -0.32
N ASN A 24 0.45 5.07 -1.23
CA ASN A 24 -0.26 5.50 -2.42
C ASN A 24 -0.01 4.54 -3.58
N ALA A 25 -1.05 4.21 -4.32
CA ALA A 25 -0.95 3.53 -5.60
C ALA A 25 -0.71 4.58 -6.70
N ALA A 26 0.54 4.90 -6.94
CA ALA A 26 0.98 5.95 -7.87
C ALA A 26 1.19 5.39 -9.28
N ASN A 27 1.33 6.30 -10.24
CA ASN A 27 1.89 5.99 -11.56
C ASN A 27 3.40 6.29 -11.58
N SER A 28 4.08 5.87 -12.63
CA SER A 28 5.54 5.97 -12.71
C SER A 28 6.07 7.40 -12.78
N SER A 29 5.25 8.37 -13.16
CA SER A 29 5.65 9.79 -13.14
C SER A 29 5.68 10.39 -11.74
N LEU A 30 4.89 9.87 -10.80
CA LEU A 30 4.63 10.41 -9.47
C LEU A 30 3.96 11.80 -9.48
N LEU A 31 3.41 12.22 -10.59
CA LEU A 31 2.88 13.59 -10.76
C LEU A 31 1.37 13.67 -10.60
N GLY A 32 0.79 12.71 -9.90
CA GLY A 32 -0.64 12.66 -9.66
C GLY A 32 -1.40 11.89 -10.74
N GLY A 33 -2.68 11.74 -10.53
CA GLY A 33 -3.57 10.99 -11.42
C GLY A 33 -4.98 10.93 -10.87
N GLY A 34 -5.73 9.91 -11.26
CA GLY A 34 -7.07 9.66 -10.77
C GLY A 34 -7.11 8.75 -9.54
N GLY A 35 -8.31 8.36 -9.13
CA GLY A 35 -8.52 7.43 -8.02
C GLY A 35 -7.90 7.89 -6.70
N VAL A 36 -7.29 6.96 -5.97
CA VAL A 36 -6.68 7.24 -4.68
C VAL A 36 -5.50 8.20 -4.80
N ASP A 37 -4.72 8.12 -5.87
CA ASP A 37 -3.59 9.03 -6.14
C ASP A 37 -4.08 10.48 -6.21
N GLY A 38 -5.11 10.75 -6.98
CA GLY A 38 -5.72 12.07 -7.06
C GLY A 38 -6.29 12.55 -5.73
N ALA A 39 -6.94 11.67 -4.97
CA ALA A 39 -7.49 11.99 -3.66
C ALA A 39 -6.38 12.36 -2.67
N ILE A 40 -5.27 11.63 -2.66
CA ILE A 40 -4.12 11.92 -1.79
C ILE A 40 -3.51 13.27 -2.14
N HIS A 41 -3.28 13.56 -3.42
CA HIS A 41 -2.73 14.85 -3.85
C HIS A 41 -3.65 16.02 -3.48
N ARG A 42 -4.97 15.88 -3.65
CA ARG A 42 -5.93 16.92 -3.26
C ARG A 42 -5.92 17.17 -1.75
N ALA A 43 -5.90 16.11 -0.95
CA ALA A 43 -5.90 16.23 0.52
C ALA A 43 -4.57 16.76 1.07
N ALA A 44 -3.45 16.38 0.46
CA ALA A 44 -2.11 16.82 0.89
C ALA A 44 -1.83 18.28 0.56
N GLY A 45 -2.45 18.81 -0.50
CA GLY A 45 -2.16 20.15 -1.02
C GLY A 45 -1.02 20.14 -2.05
N PRO A 46 -0.72 21.30 -2.66
CA PRO A 46 0.20 21.40 -3.80
C PRO A 46 1.65 21.06 -3.47
N GLU A 47 2.06 21.16 -2.22
CA GLU A 47 3.43 20.89 -1.78
C GLU A 47 3.84 19.43 -2.02
N LEU A 48 2.88 18.49 -1.95
CA LEU A 48 3.16 17.08 -2.24
C LEU A 48 3.64 16.91 -3.69
N LEU A 49 2.95 17.53 -4.64
CA LEU A 49 3.34 17.47 -6.05
C LEU A 49 4.72 18.10 -6.26
N GLU A 50 5.02 19.21 -5.58
CA GLU A 50 6.33 19.86 -5.66
C GLU A 50 7.45 18.92 -5.21
N GLU A 51 7.27 18.23 -4.08
CA GLU A 51 8.24 17.22 -3.64
C GLU A 51 8.35 16.06 -4.61
N CYS A 52 7.23 15.53 -5.10
CA CYS A 52 7.22 14.43 -6.06
C CYS A 52 8.00 14.75 -7.34
N ARG A 53 7.95 16.00 -7.83
CA ARG A 53 8.72 16.45 -8.99
C ARG A 53 10.23 16.27 -8.81
N THR A 54 10.72 16.43 -7.58
CA THR A 54 12.16 16.30 -7.29
C THR A 54 12.66 14.86 -7.35
N LEU A 55 11.74 13.88 -7.33
CA LEU A 55 12.09 12.46 -7.28
C LEU A 55 12.43 11.86 -8.64
N GLY A 56 11.98 12.51 -9.73
CA GLY A 56 12.28 12.03 -11.09
C GLY A 56 11.55 10.75 -11.49
N GLY A 57 10.36 10.50 -10.92
CA GLY A 57 9.58 9.31 -11.18
C GLY A 57 9.97 8.09 -10.32
N CYS A 58 9.33 6.98 -10.59
CA CYS A 58 9.54 5.72 -9.86
C CYS A 58 9.22 4.54 -10.78
N PRO A 59 10.13 3.57 -10.94
CA PRO A 59 9.86 2.37 -11.74
C PRO A 59 8.78 1.49 -11.10
N THR A 60 8.09 0.71 -11.92
CA THR A 60 7.15 -0.31 -11.45
C THR A 60 7.82 -1.27 -10.48
N GLY A 61 7.18 -1.55 -9.36
CA GLY A 61 7.68 -2.43 -8.31
C GLY A 61 8.55 -1.74 -7.27
N GLU A 62 8.90 -0.48 -7.45
CA GLU A 62 9.65 0.32 -6.48
C GLU A 62 8.75 1.27 -5.71
N ALA A 63 9.32 1.95 -4.74
CA ALA A 63 8.61 2.92 -3.91
C ALA A 63 9.50 4.12 -3.58
N ARG A 64 8.86 5.26 -3.31
CA ARG A 64 9.51 6.51 -2.89
C ARG A 64 8.73 7.13 -1.75
N MET A 65 9.40 7.73 -0.80
CA MET A 65 8.74 8.34 0.36
C MET A 65 8.84 9.86 0.31
N THR A 66 7.73 10.53 0.63
CA THR A 66 7.63 11.97 0.78
C THR A 66 7.03 12.32 2.13
N ARG A 67 6.95 13.60 2.42
CA ARG A 67 6.14 14.12 3.53
C ARG A 67 4.65 14.04 3.18
N GLY A 68 3.80 14.08 4.23
CA GLY A 68 2.35 14.05 4.08
C GLY A 68 1.69 15.43 3.94
N TYR A 69 2.41 16.51 4.25
CA TYR A 69 1.91 17.89 4.22
C TYR A 69 0.61 18.07 4.98
N ARG A 70 -0.51 18.39 4.31
CA ARG A 70 -1.80 18.62 4.99
C ARG A 70 -2.55 17.34 5.36
N LEU A 71 -2.02 16.17 5.00
CA LEU A 71 -2.60 14.90 5.43
C LEU A 71 -2.42 14.69 6.93
N PRO A 72 -3.34 13.97 7.61
CA PRO A 72 -3.08 13.49 8.97
C PRO A 72 -1.88 12.55 9.05
N ALA A 73 -1.63 11.78 8.00
CA ALA A 73 -0.43 10.94 7.89
C ALA A 73 0.83 11.79 7.76
N ARG A 74 1.89 11.39 8.46
CA ARG A 74 3.16 12.13 8.46
C ARG A 74 3.91 12.01 7.13
N HIS A 75 3.78 10.86 6.47
CA HIS A 75 4.45 10.54 5.21
C HIS A 75 3.50 9.91 4.22
N VAL A 76 3.87 9.99 2.94
CA VAL A 76 3.28 9.19 1.87
C VAL A 76 4.38 8.32 1.26
N ILE A 77 4.14 7.04 1.17
CA ILE A 77 4.96 6.11 0.40
C ILE A 77 4.26 5.89 -0.93
N HIS A 78 4.89 6.31 -2.02
CA HIS A 78 4.37 6.17 -3.37
C HIS A 78 4.96 4.92 -3.98
N THR A 79 4.13 3.92 -4.29
CA THR A 79 4.57 2.71 -4.97
C THR A 79 3.83 2.56 -6.29
N VAL A 80 4.53 2.04 -7.30
CA VAL A 80 4.01 1.92 -8.66
C VAL A 80 3.73 0.46 -8.96
N GLY A 81 2.45 0.10 -8.90
CA GLY A 81 2.01 -1.25 -9.20
C GLY A 81 2.03 -1.56 -10.70
N PRO A 82 2.05 -2.84 -11.06
CA PRO A 82 2.01 -3.27 -12.45
C PRO A 82 0.62 -3.09 -13.05
N VAL A 83 0.58 -2.78 -14.34
CA VAL A 83 -0.63 -2.97 -15.16
C VAL A 83 -0.81 -4.47 -15.39
N TYR A 84 -1.99 -4.99 -15.10
CA TYR A 84 -2.26 -6.42 -15.28
C TYR A 84 -2.50 -6.76 -16.76
N ARG A 85 -1.73 -7.71 -17.28
CA ARG A 85 -1.76 -8.13 -18.68
C ARG A 85 -1.84 -9.65 -18.80
N GLY A 86 -2.73 -10.28 -18.04
CA GLY A 86 -2.95 -11.73 -18.09
C GLY A 86 -2.09 -12.55 -17.12
N GLY A 87 -1.21 -11.95 -16.35
CA GLY A 87 -0.43 -12.63 -15.31
C GLY A 87 0.84 -13.33 -15.76
N ARG A 88 1.26 -13.14 -17.02
CA ARG A 88 2.46 -13.81 -17.59
C ARG A 88 3.64 -12.87 -17.80
N SER A 89 3.51 -11.60 -17.41
CA SER A 89 4.53 -10.55 -17.62
C SER A 89 5.22 -10.12 -16.32
N GLY A 90 5.23 -11.00 -15.31
CA GLY A 90 5.88 -10.73 -14.03
C GLY A 90 5.06 -9.85 -13.10
N GLU A 91 3.74 -9.70 -13.33
CA GLU A 91 2.89 -8.81 -12.55
C GLU A 91 2.83 -9.21 -11.08
N ALA A 92 2.74 -10.50 -10.75
CA ALA A 92 2.72 -10.97 -9.37
C ALA A 92 4.01 -10.61 -8.62
N ARG A 93 5.15 -10.75 -9.29
CA ARG A 93 6.46 -10.38 -8.72
C ARG A 93 6.56 -8.87 -8.51
N ALA A 94 6.12 -8.07 -9.48
CA ALA A 94 6.11 -6.61 -9.39
C ALA A 94 5.19 -6.12 -8.27
N LEU A 95 3.99 -6.69 -8.13
CA LEU A 95 3.06 -6.33 -7.06
C LEU A 95 3.64 -6.70 -5.69
N ARG A 96 4.23 -7.87 -5.54
CA ARG A 96 4.93 -8.27 -4.32
C ARG A 96 6.04 -7.28 -3.96
N SER A 97 6.82 -6.88 -4.94
CA SER A 97 7.90 -5.90 -4.77
C SER A 97 7.37 -4.55 -4.24
N CYS A 98 6.19 -4.10 -4.70
CA CYS A 98 5.57 -2.87 -4.19
C CYS A 98 5.36 -2.93 -2.68
N TYR A 99 4.84 -4.03 -2.16
CA TYR A 99 4.64 -4.22 -0.72
C TYR A 99 5.97 -4.32 0.03
N GLN A 100 6.92 -5.09 -0.49
CA GLN A 100 8.25 -5.26 0.12
C GLN A 100 9.00 -3.92 0.20
N GLU A 101 9.06 -3.17 -0.89
CA GLU A 101 9.77 -1.88 -0.93
C GLU A 101 9.10 -0.83 -0.06
N SER A 102 7.76 -0.80 0.00
CA SER A 102 7.04 0.10 0.89
C SER A 102 7.33 -0.22 2.37
N LEU A 103 7.32 -1.49 2.73
CA LEU A 103 7.65 -1.95 4.09
C LEU A 103 9.11 -1.66 4.44
N ARG A 104 10.02 -1.85 3.49
CA ARG A 104 11.44 -1.54 3.68
C ARG A 104 11.66 -0.06 4.00
N LEU A 105 11.07 0.84 3.21
CA LEU A 105 11.16 2.28 3.46
C LEU A 105 10.60 2.66 4.83
N ALA A 106 9.43 2.13 5.18
CA ALA A 106 8.80 2.39 6.48
C ALA A 106 9.68 1.90 7.64
N SER A 107 10.20 0.69 7.54
CA SER A 107 11.06 0.09 8.58
C SER A 107 12.37 0.85 8.75
N GLU A 108 13.04 1.21 7.67
CA GLU A 108 14.29 1.99 7.70
C GLU A 108 14.10 3.38 8.30
N ALA A 109 12.93 3.99 8.09
CA ALA A 109 12.57 5.28 8.68
C ALA A 109 12.05 5.18 10.13
N GLY A 110 11.97 3.98 10.69
CA GLY A 110 11.47 3.76 12.05
C GLY A 110 9.98 3.97 12.21
N LEU A 111 9.21 3.87 11.13
CA LEU A 111 7.76 4.08 11.18
C LEU A 111 7.05 2.88 11.79
N ARG A 112 6.07 3.14 12.65
CA ARG A 112 5.36 2.12 13.42
C ARG A 112 4.02 1.74 12.83
N THR A 113 3.32 2.69 12.22
CA THR A 113 1.97 2.47 11.68
C THR A 113 1.93 2.88 10.21
N ILE A 114 1.49 1.97 9.37
CA ILE A 114 1.30 2.26 7.94
C ILE A 114 -0.05 1.73 7.47
N ALA A 115 -0.60 2.38 6.45
CA ALA A 115 -1.83 1.97 5.82
C ALA A 115 -1.63 1.87 4.30
N PHE A 116 -1.97 0.72 3.74
CA PHE A 116 -1.91 0.47 2.30
C PHE A 116 -3.25 0.77 1.64
N ALA A 117 -3.22 1.52 0.54
CA ALA A 117 -4.29 1.48 -0.46
C ALA A 117 -4.26 0.14 -1.22
N CYS A 118 -5.33 -0.17 -1.93
CA CYS A 118 -5.36 -1.34 -2.83
C CYS A 118 -4.54 -1.04 -4.09
N ILE A 119 -3.41 -1.74 -4.24
CA ILE A 119 -2.46 -1.49 -5.33
C ILE A 119 -2.87 -2.29 -6.57
N SER A 120 -2.83 -1.65 -7.74
CA SER A 120 -3.09 -2.22 -9.08
C SER A 120 -4.52 -2.69 -9.36
N THR A 121 -5.45 -2.61 -8.42
CA THR A 121 -6.81 -3.17 -8.59
C THR A 121 -7.83 -2.17 -9.16
N GLY A 122 -7.45 -0.94 -9.38
CA GLY A 122 -8.26 0.06 -10.08
C GLY A 122 -8.06 -0.03 -11.60
N VAL A 123 -7.61 1.07 -12.21
CA VAL A 123 -7.41 1.16 -13.67
C VAL A 123 -6.36 0.20 -14.22
N TYR A 124 -5.47 -0.32 -13.37
CA TYR A 124 -4.47 -1.32 -13.77
C TYR A 124 -5.02 -2.75 -13.81
N ASP A 125 -6.25 -2.94 -13.37
CA ASP A 125 -7.09 -4.09 -13.62
C ASP A 125 -6.57 -5.42 -13.06
N TYR A 126 -5.74 -5.37 -12.02
CA TYR A 126 -5.30 -6.58 -11.35
C TYR A 126 -6.50 -7.29 -10.69
N PRO A 127 -6.68 -8.61 -10.84
CA PRO A 127 -7.77 -9.33 -10.18
C PRO A 127 -7.72 -9.14 -8.66
N LYS A 128 -8.81 -8.69 -8.07
CA LYS A 128 -8.89 -8.26 -6.67
C LYS A 128 -8.49 -9.35 -5.68
N GLU A 129 -8.98 -10.56 -5.88
CA GLU A 129 -8.66 -11.68 -4.99
C GLU A 129 -7.17 -12.06 -5.06
N ALA A 130 -6.60 -12.12 -6.26
CA ALA A 130 -5.18 -12.44 -6.46
C ALA A 130 -4.29 -11.34 -5.86
N ALA A 131 -4.65 -10.07 -6.06
CA ALA A 131 -3.91 -8.93 -5.50
C ALA A 131 -3.98 -8.93 -3.96
N CYS A 132 -5.14 -9.21 -3.39
CA CYS A 132 -5.32 -9.33 -1.94
C CYS A 132 -4.44 -10.44 -1.35
N ARG A 133 -4.38 -11.59 -1.99
CA ARG A 133 -3.53 -12.71 -1.56
C ARG A 133 -2.07 -12.29 -1.52
N ILE A 134 -1.58 -11.64 -2.57
CA ILE A 134 -0.19 -11.17 -2.65
C ILE A 134 0.08 -10.14 -1.54
N ALA A 135 -0.82 -9.20 -1.33
CA ALA A 135 -0.70 -8.17 -0.30
C ALA A 135 -0.57 -8.80 1.11
N VAL A 136 -1.52 -9.63 1.49
CA VAL A 136 -1.56 -10.24 2.82
C VAL A 136 -0.37 -11.18 3.03
N ASP A 137 -0.04 -12.03 2.06
CA ASP A 137 1.07 -12.97 2.18
C ASP A 137 2.41 -12.24 2.28
N THR A 138 2.62 -11.19 1.50
CA THR A 138 3.86 -10.42 1.52
C THR A 138 4.03 -9.68 2.83
N VAL A 139 2.98 -9.00 3.31
CA VAL A 139 3.01 -8.29 4.59
C VAL A 139 3.20 -9.27 5.74
N SER A 140 2.52 -10.40 5.73
CA SER A 140 2.64 -11.43 6.76
C SER A 140 4.09 -11.95 6.87
N ARG A 141 4.72 -12.24 5.74
CA ARG A 141 6.13 -12.69 5.71
C ARG A 141 7.08 -11.62 6.22
N TRP A 142 6.86 -10.37 5.84
CA TRP A 142 7.67 -9.24 6.33
C TRP A 142 7.58 -9.13 7.84
N LEU A 143 6.37 -9.10 8.38
CA LEU A 143 6.13 -8.95 9.81
C LEU A 143 6.68 -10.12 10.64
N ALA A 144 6.71 -11.33 10.07
CA ALA A 144 7.32 -12.49 10.73
C ALA A 144 8.84 -12.35 10.89
N ALA A 145 9.49 -11.58 10.02
CA ALA A 145 10.95 -11.42 9.97
C ALA A 145 11.43 -10.07 10.51
N HIS A 146 10.55 -9.11 10.78
CA HIS A 146 10.91 -7.73 11.16
C HIS A 146 10.04 -7.23 12.32
N ASP A 147 10.64 -6.40 13.17
CA ASP A 147 9.94 -5.76 14.29
C ASP A 147 9.06 -4.59 13.85
N LEU A 148 9.42 -3.92 12.75
CA LEU A 148 8.68 -2.77 12.23
C LEU A 148 8.08 -3.07 10.83
N PRO A 149 6.93 -2.48 10.52
CA PRO A 149 6.07 -1.65 11.39
C PRO A 149 5.30 -2.47 12.43
N ASP A 150 4.86 -1.83 13.51
CA ASP A 150 4.05 -2.46 14.57
C ASP A 150 2.68 -2.88 14.05
N ARG A 151 2.10 -2.05 13.18
CA ARG A 151 0.75 -2.24 12.63
C ARG A 151 0.69 -1.87 11.17
N VAL A 152 0.08 -2.75 10.38
CA VAL A 152 -0.25 -2.54 8.98
C VAL A 152 -1.76 -2.57 8.80
N THR A 153 -2.32 -1.51 8.25
CA THR A 153 -3.73 -1.42 7.90
C THR A 153 -3.89 -1.55 6.39
N PHE A 154 -4.75 -2.47 5.96
CA PHE A 154 -5.22 -2.51 4.58
C PHE A 154 -6.48 -1.66 4.51
N CYS A 155 -6.38 -0.47 3.92
CA CYS A 155 -7.48 0.47 3.82
C CYS A 155 -8.17 0.31 2.47
N CYS A 156 -9.41 -0.16 2.51
CA CYS A 156 -10.20 -0.46 1.33
C CYS A 156 -11.27 0.60 1.15
N PHE A 157 -11.39 1.13 -0.06
CA PHE A 157 -12.39 2.15 -0.39
C PHE A 157 -13.80 1.55 -0.50
N SER A 158 -13.93 0.29 -0.95
CA SER A 158 -15.21 -0.40 -1.09
C SER A 158 -15.39 -1.50 -0.05
N VAL A 159 -16.66 -1.80 0.26
CA VAL A 159 -17.03 -2.94 1.13
C VAL A 159 -16.56 -4.25 0.51
N GLU A 160 -16.68 -4.40 -0.80
CA GLU A 160 -16.25 -5.61 -1.53
C GLU A 160 -14.76 -5.87 -1.35
N ASP A 161 -13.92 -4.85 -1.53
CA ASP A 161 -12.48 -4.98 -1.35
C ASP A 161 -12.14 -5.35 0.09
N ALA A 162 -12.77 -4.69 1.08
CA ALA A 162 -12.58 -5.00 2.50
C ALA A 162 -12.94 -6.45 2.82
N GLU A 163 -13.97 -6.99 2.20
CA GLU A 163 -14.40 -8.38 2.36
C GLU A 163 -13.33 -9.38 1.93
N PHE A 164 -12.65 -9.15 0.80
CA PHE A 164 -11.54 -9.99 0.35
C PHE A 164 -10.42 -10.05 1.40
N TYR A 165 -10.05 -8.90 1.95
CA TYR A 165 -9.00 -8.81 2.97
C TYR A 165 -9.41 -9.48 4.28
N ARG A 166 -10.65 -9.27 4.73
CA ARG A 166 -11.17 -9.90 5.96
C ARG A 166 -11.19 -11.42 5.86
N ARG A 167 -11.66 -11.95 4.72
CA ARG A 167 -11.65 -13.40 4.47
C ARG A 167 -10.24 -13.96 4.44
N ARG A 168 -9.32 -13.28 3.79
CA ARG A 168 -7.93 -13.74 3.71
C ARG A 168 -7.26 -13.76 5.07
N LEU A 169 -7.49 -12.75 5.88
CA LEU A 169 -6.95 -12.70 7.25
C LEU A 169 -7.58 -13.75 8.17
N ALA A 170 -8.87 -14.03 8.02
CA ALA A 170 -9.54 -15.10 8.79
C ALA A 170 -9.07 -16.49 8.36
N GLY A 171 -8.80 -16.72 7.07
CA GLY A 171 -8.28 -17.99 6.55
C GLY A 171 -6.86 -18.29 6.99
N ALA A 172 -6.05 -17.27 7.23
CA ALA A 172 -4.68 -17.44 7.74
C ALA A 172 -4.62 -18.03 9.15
N ASP A 173 -5.71 -17.93 9.92
CA ASP A 173 -5.81 -18.56 11.23
C ASP A 173 -6.16 -20.06 11.13
N ALA A 174 -6.74 -20.49 10.01
CA ALA A 174 -7.15 -21.89 9.80
C ALA A 174 -6.00 -22.81 9.31
N ASP A 175 -4.96 -22.22 8.74
CA ASP A 175 -3.79 -22.96 8.25
C ASP A 175 -2.72 -23.19 9.35
N LEU A 176 -3.01 -22.80 10.60
CA LEU A 176 -2.10 -22.91 11.74
C LEU A 176 -2.54 -23.98 12.77
N ASP A 177 -3.66 -24.67 12.52
CA ASP A 177 -4.13 -25.81 13.31
C ASP A 177 -3.86 -27.12 12.53
#